data_8182938f94c59f2fe181f1e6496c0758
#
_entry.id   8182938f94c59f2fe181f1e6496c0758
#
_cell.length_a   1.000
_cell.length_b   1.000
_cell.length_c   1.000
_cell.angle_alpha   90.00
_cell.angle_beta   90.00
_cell.angle_gamma   90.00
#
_symmetry.space_group_name_H-M   'P 1'
#
loop_
_entity.id
_entity.type
_entity.pdbx_description
1 polymer ?
#
loop_
_entity_poly.entity_id
_entity_poly.type
_entity_poly.pdbx_seq_one_letter_code
_entity_poly.pdbx_strand_id
1 'polypeptide(L)'
;LVLPDMLRARFTFDSDQWKKMFRYAFPLLIAGLAGIINETLDRAMLKWMLFAELGEVATMAQLGIYGACYKLSIIITLCIQAYRYAAEPFFFDQSGDSNAPKTYARMLHLFFAFVMLVFVGVTLFIDVFKFFIPNEAYWIGLDVVPILLLANVFLGVYYNLSVWYKVTDKTIYGSYISIFGALITIGLNLVLIPVLGFRGSAWATLVCYFSMAVLGYLFGQRFYPIPYNLPKMAGYLVLGLGLFLLDYYFLSVESALNYFFKSLLVLVFIARILYFEFYNRNKHEHPSTNSQ
;
A
#
# COMPACT_ATOMS: atom_id res chain seq x y z
N LEU A 1 -25.30 -18.22 15.51
CA LEU A 1 -24.52 -18.46 16.76
C LEU A 1 -24.68 -17.32 17.80
N VAL A 2 -24.91 -16.07 17.42
CA VAL A 2 -24.99 -14.88 18.33
C VAL A 2 -26.40 -14.63 18.87
N LEU A 3 -27.44 -15.15 18.22
CA LEU A 3 -28.84 -14.87 18.56
C LEU A 3 -29.25 -15.30 20.00
N PRO A 4 -28.83 -16.47 20.52
CA PRO A 4 -29.17 -16.86 21.89
C PRO A 4 -28.53 -15.97 22.95
N ASP A 5 -27.32 -15.47 22.69
CA ASP A 5 -26.59 -14.60 23.62
C ASP A 5 -27.19 -13.19 23.60
N MET A 6 -27.63 -12.68 22.46
CA MET A 6 -28.35 -11.41 22.33
C MET A 6 -29.69 -11.41 23.06
N LEU A 7 -30.42 -12.54 23.05
CA LEU A 7 -31.71 -12.69 23.76
C LEU A 7 -31.53 -12.77 25.28
N ARG A 8 -30.35 -13.15 25.77
CA ARG A 8 -29.99 -13.20 27.20
C ARG A 8 -29.31 -11.92 27.69
N ALA A 9 -28.83 -11.08 26.78
CA ALA A 9 -28.16 -9.83 27.14
C ALA A 9 -29.15 -8.85 27.78
N ARG A 10 -28.86 -8.39 29.00
CA ARG A 10 -29.56 -7.24 29.58
C ARG A 10 -29.04 -5.97 28.89
N PHE A 11 -29.95 -5.20 28.33
CA PHE A 11 -29.61 -3.89 27.77
C PHE A 11 -29.29 -2.91 28.93
N THR A 12 -28.03 -2.93 29.36
CA THR A 12 -27.48 -1.95 30.31
C THR A 12 -26.52 -1.04 29.56
N PHE A 13 -26.78 0.28 29.63
CA PHE A 13 -25.86 1.27 29.03
C PHE A 13 -24.82 1.68 30.08
N ASP A 14 -23.56 1.34 29.85
CA ASP A 14 -22.42 1.78 30.64
C ASP A 14 -21.78 3.02 29.97
N SER A 15 -22.00 4.19 30.58
CA SER A 15 -21.49 5.47 30.08
C SER A 15 -19.95 5.55 30.03
N ASP A 16 -19.25 4.89 30.95
CA ASP A 16 -17.79 4.96 31.01
C ASP A 16 -17.17 4.04 29.98
N GLN A 17 -17.76 2.87 29.77
CA GLN A 17 -17.35 1.99 28.68
C GLN A 17 -17.64 2.65 27.32
N TRP A 18 -18.79 3.28 27.15
CA TRP A 18 -19.14 4.04 25.96
C TRP A 18 -18.12 5.14 25.65
N LYS A 19 -17.72 5.95 26.64
CA LYS A 19 -16.72 7.01 26.48
C LYS A 19 -15.36 6.45 26.05
N LYS A 20 -14.92 5.31 26.61
CA LYS A 20 -13.68 4.65 26.22
C LYS A 20 -13.74 4.18 24.76
N MET A 21 -14.81 3.49 24.38
CA MET A 21 -15.02 3.03 23.02
C MET A 21 -15.07 4.21 22.02
N PHE A 22 -15.79 5.26 22.35
CA PHE A 22 -15.90 6.45 21.51
C PHE A 22 -14.55 7.16 21.34
N ARG A 23 -13.78 7.32 22.42
CA ARG A 23 -12.42 7.91 22.36
C ARG A 23 -11.48 7.11 21.45
N TYR A 24 -11.62 5.80 21.41
CA TYR A 24 -10.85 4.95 20.52
C TYR A 24 -11.34 5.01 19.07
N ALA A 25 -12.65 4.90 18.86
CA ALA A 25 -13.25 4.76 17.54
C ALA A 25 -13.33 6.09 16.77
N PHE A 26 -13.59 7.22 17.43
CA PHE A 26 -13.77 8.51 16.77
C PHE A 26 -12.55 8.97 15.96
N PRO A 27 -11.32 8.88 16.48
CA PRO A 27 -10.13 9.17 15.66
C PRO A 27 -9.99 8.23 14.46
N LEU A 28 -10.34 6.96 14.60
CA LEU A 28 -10.30 6.00 13.49
C LEU A 28 -11.32 6.32 12.41
N LEU A 29 -12.50 6.84 12.80
CA LEU A 29 -13.51 7.33 11.85
C LEU A 29 -12.97 8.53 11.05
N ILE A 30 -12.31 9.49 11.72
CA ILE A 30 -11.67 10.63 11.03
C ILE A 30 -10.55 10.13 10.10
N ALA A 31 -9.72 9.18 10.55
CA ALA A 31 -8.68 8.58 9.72
C ALA A 31 -9.26 7.87 8.51
N GLY A 32 -10.39 7.17 8.67
CA GLY A 32 -11.10 6.50 7.58
C GLY A 32 -11.67 7.48 6.56
N LEU A 33 -12.32 8.57 7.01
CA LEU A 33 -12.82 9.62 6.12
C LEU A 33 -11.70 10.31 5.37
N ALA A 34 -10.60 10.66 6.03
CA ALA A 34 -9.41 11.22 5.38
C ALA A 34 -8.78 10.22 4.39
N GLY A 35 -8.82 8.92 4.70
CA GLY A 35 -8.39 7.85 3.79
C GLY A 35 -9.23 7.80 2.51
N ILE A 36 -10.56 7.89 2.61
CA ILE A 36 -11.48 7.97 1.46
C ILE A 36 -11.17 9.21 0.61
N ILE A 37 -10.92 10.35 1.26
CA ILE A 37 -10.51 11.58 0.56
C ILE A 37 -9.21 11.34 -0.22
N ASN A 38 -8.20 10.75 0.41
CA ASN A 38 -6.91 10.45 -0.24
C ASN A 38 -7.06 9.52 -1.46
N GLU A 39 -8.04 8.62 -1.45
CA GLU A 39 -8.27 7.64 -2.51
C GLU A 39 -9.14 8.16 -3.66
N THR A 40 -10.01 9.14 -3.39
CA THR A 40 -11.04 9.56 -4.36
C THR A 40 -10.93 11.00 -4.82
N LEU A 41 -10.31 11.86 -4.01
CA LEU A 41 -10.27 13.30 -4.26
C LEU A 41 -9.46 13.67 -5.52
N ASP A 42 -8.44 12.88 -5.85
CA ASP A 42 -7.64 13.03 -7.05
C ASP A 42 -8.50 13.09 -8.32
N ARG A 43 -9.50 12.20 -8.42
CA ARG A 43 -10.44 12.16 -9.57
C ARG A 43 -11.39 13.33 -9.58
N ALA A 44 -11.87 13.75 -8.41
CA ALA A 44 -12.74 14.92 -8.29
C ALA A 44 -11.98 16.20 -8.67
N MET A 45 -10.74 16.35 -8.21
CA MET A 45 -9.88 17.48 -8.54
C MET A 45 -9.49 17.47 -10.01
N LEU A 46 -9.15 16.30 -10.58
CA LEU A 46 -8.83 16.15 -11.99
C LEU A 46 -10.02 16.63 -12.86
N LYS A 47 -11.24 16.19 -12.50
CA LYS A 47 -12.46 16.64 -13.21
C LYS A 47 -12.65 18.14 -13.10
N TRP A 48 -12.59 18.70 -11.89
CA TRP A 48 -12.89 20.10 -11.64
C TRP A 48 -11.85 21.04 -12.29
N MET A 49 -10.56 20.71 -12.17
CA MET A 49 -9.49 21.58 -12.65
C MET A 49 -9.37 21.56 -14.17
N LEU A 50 -9.44 20.38 -14.79
CA LEU A 50 -9.30 20.27 -16.25
C LEU A 50 -10.57 20.70 -17.01
N PHE A 51 -11.73 20.69 -16.36
CA PHE A 51 -12.98 21.11 -17.02
C PHE A 51 -12.92 22.56 -17.51
N ALA A 52 -12.32 23.45 -16.72
CA ALA A 52 -12.19 24.85 -17.07
C ALA A 52 -11.20 25.10 -18.24
N GLU A 53 -10.18 24.23 -18.38
CA GLU A 53 -9.11 24.42 -19.38
C GLU A 53 -9.37 23.65 -20.68
N LEU A 54 -9.81 22.39 -20.57
CA LEU A 54 -9.91 21.47 -21.71
C LEU A 54 -11.35 21.27 -22.21
N GLY A 55 -12.36 21.72 -21.47
CA GLY A 55 -13.76 21.42 -21.72
C GLY A 55 -14.17 20.01 -21.34
N GLU A 56 -15.45 19.70 -21.47
CA GLU A 56 -16.06 18.47 -20.94
C GLU A 56 -15.49 17.19 -21.57
N VAL A 57 -15.43 17.14 -22.89
CA VAL A 57 -15.05 15.93 -23.64
C VAL A 57 -13.62 15.50 -23.33
N ALA A 58 -12.66 16.43 -23.36
CA ALA A 58 -11.27 16.13 -23.10
C ALA A 58 -11.03 15.79 -21.61
N THR A 59 -11.73 16.47 -20.69
CA THR A 59 -11.67 16.15 -19.27
C THR A 59 -12.19 14.75 -18.97
N MET A 60 -13.31 14.35 -19.58
CA MET A 60 -13.86 13.00 -19.40
C MET A 60 -12.96 11.94 -20.01
N ALA A 61 -12.27 12.23 -21.12
CA ALA A 61 -11.26 11.33 -21.67
C ALA A 61 -10.08 11.12 -20.70
N GLN A 62 -9.52 12.19 -20.14
CA GLN A 62 -8.44 12.14 -19.15
C GLN A 62 -8.85 11.34 -17.89
N LEU A 63 -10.05 11.59 -17.40
CA LEU A 63 -10.61 10.90 -16.25
C LEU A 63 -10.84 9.41 -16.53
N GLY A 64 -11.31 9.09 -17.74
CA GLY A 64 -11.49 7.71 -18.20
C GLY A 64 -10.18 6.94 -18.30
N ILE A 65 -9.13 7.55 -18.88
CA ILE A 65 -7.78 6.99 -18.96
C ILE A 65 -7.25 6.70 -17.55
N TYR A 66 -7.29 7.70 -16.65
CA TYR A 66 -6.82 7.56 -15.28
C TYR A 66 -7.57 6.47 -14.52
N GLY A 67 -8.90 6.48 -14.60
CA GLY A 67 -9.75 5.49 -13.93
C GLY A 67 -9.54 4.06 -14.43
N ALA A 68 -9.29 3.87 -15.73
CA ALA A 68 -8.99 2.58 -16.33
C ALA A 68 -7.63 2.04 -15.85
N CYS A 69 -6.59 2.90 -15.88
CA CYS A 69 -5.25 2.53 -15.39
C CYS A 69 -5.24 2.29 -13.88
N TYR A 70 -6.00 3.06 -13.11
CA TYR A 70 -6.16 2.86 -11.67
C TYR A 70 -6.71 1.47 -11.33
N LYS A 71 -7.61 0.91 -12.16
CA LYS A 71 -8.14 -0.46 -11.95
C LYS A 71 -7.06 -1.53 -11.94
N LEU A 72 -5.99 -1.38 -12.71
CA LEU A 72 -4.86 -2.33 -12.67
C LEU A 72 -4.11 -2.26 -11.34
N SER A 73 -4.01 -1.09 -10.74
CA SER A 73 -3.36 -0.93 -9.43
C SER A 73 -4.19 -1.48 -8.25
N ILE A 74 -5.51 -1.69 -8.44
CA ILE A 74 -6.40 -2.29 -7.45
C ILE A 74 -5.94 -3.70 -7.04
N ILE A 75 -5.19 -4.41 -7.88
CA ILE A 75 -4.63 -5.73 -7.53
C ILE A 75 -3.88 -5.67 -6.19
N ILE A 76 -3.02 -4.67 -5.99
CA ILE A 76 -2.30 -4.49 -4.72
C ILE A 76 -3.27 -4.09 -3.60
N THR A 77 -4.27 -3.25 -3.87
CA THR A 77 -5.28 -2.87 -2.88
C THR A 77 -6.08 -4.09 -2.39
N LEU A 78 -6.43 -5.03 -3.26
CA LEU A 78 -7.07 -6.29 -2.87
C LEU A 78 -6.15 -7.14 -1.98
N CYS A 79 -4.86 -7.23 -2.30
CA CYS A 79 -3.88 -7.90 -1.44
C CYS A 79 -3.80 -7.23 -0.06
N ILE A 80 -3.81 -5.90 0.00
CA ILE A 80 -3.83 -5.14 1.25
C ILE A 80 -5.08 -5.46 2.06
N GLN A 81 -6.27 -5.45 1.45
CA GLN A 81 -7.52 -5.73 2.16
C GLN A 81 -7.55 -7.15 2.70
N ALA A 82 -7.20 -8.15 1.88
CA ALA A 82 -7.12 -9.55 2.31
C ALA A 82 -6.16 -9.73 3.49
N TYR A 83 -4.98 -9.11 3.40
CA TYR A 83 -3.99 -9.12 4.47
C TYR A 83 -4.52 -8.47 5.75
N ARG A 84 -5.14 -7.29 5.66
CA ARG A 84 -5.68 -6.57 6.82
C ARG A 84 -6.72 -7.40 7.57
N TYR A 85 -7.66 -8.03 6.88
CA TYR A 85 -8.68 -8.88 7.51
C TYR A 85 -8.08 -10.05 8.28
N ALA A 86 -6.97 -10.59 7.82
CA ALA A 86 -6.27 -11.69 8.51
C ALA A 86 -5.35 -11.19 9.62
N ALA A 87 -4.62 -10.09 9.38
CA ALA A 87 -3.55 -9.60 10.24
C ALA A 87 -4.07 -8.77 11.43
N GLU A 88 -5.13 -7.98 11.26
CA GLU A 88 -5.63 -7.09 12.34
C GLU A 88 -6.05 -7.87 13.60
N PRO A 89 -6.88 -8.94 13.53
CA PRO A 89 -7.21 -9.73 14.72
C PRO A 89 -5.97 -10.35 15.37
N PHE A 90 -5.05 -10.86 14.55
CA PHE A 90 -3.79 -11.45 15.02
C PHE A 90 -2.91 -10.44 15.77
N PHE A 91 -2.83 -9.18 15.30
CA PHE A 91 -2.07 -8.14 15.98
C PHE A 91 -2.61 -7.84 17.38
N PHE A 92 -3.92 -7.82 17.54
CA PHE A 92 -4.54 -7.59 18.85
C PHE A 92 -4.33 -8.79 19.78
N ASP A 93 -4.47 -10.01 19.29
CA ASP A 93 -4.25 -11.23 20.06
C ASP A 93 -2.80 -11.31 20.60
N GLN A 94 -1.83 -10.94 19.76
CA GLN A 94 -0.40 -10.95 20.13
C GLN A 94 0.04 -9.72 20.93
N SER A 95 -0.81 -8.71 21.14
CA SER A 95 -0.39 -7.42 21.72
C SER A 95 0.14 -7.51 23.14
N GLY A 96 -0.21 -8.56 23.91
CA GLY A 96 0.30 -8.86 25.24
C GLY A 96 1.62 -9.65 25.28
N ASP A 97 2.12 -10.16 24.15
CA ASP A 97 3.35 -10.93 24.08
C ASP A 97 4.59 -10.00 24.03
N SER A 98 5.60 -10.32 24.81
CA SER A 98 6.90 -9.63 24.80
C SER A 98 7.60 -9.68 23.43
N ASN A 99 7.31 -10.69 22.60
CA ASN A 99 7.84 -10.85 21.25
C ASN A 99 6.97 -10.21 20.16
N ALA A 100 5.83 -9.60 20.51
CA ALA A 100 4.92 -8.97 19.53
C ALA A 100 5.64 -8.00 18.57
N PRO A 101 6.57 -7.12 19.00
CA PRO A 101 7.27 -6.22 18.06
C PRO A 101 8.08 -6.96 16.99
N LYS A 102 8.73 -8.08 17.34
CA LYS A 102 9.47 -8.90 16.36
C LYS A 102 8.54 -9.57 15.36
N THR A 103 7.39 -10.05 15.84
CA THR A 103 6.34 -10.64 15.01
C THR A 103 5.78 -9.62 14.04
N TYR A 104 5.45 -8.41 14.49
CA TYR A 104 4.95 -7.33 13.63
C TYR A 104 5.97 -6.92 12.57
N ALA A 105 7.25 -6.82 12.93
CA ALA A 105 8.33 -6.55 11.97
C ALA A 105 8.40 -7.63 10.89
N ARG A 106 8.33 -8.91 11.28
CA ARG A 106 8.34 -10.03 10.34
C ARG A 106 7.14 -10.01 9.41
N MET A 107 5.95 -9.75 9.92
CA MET A 107 4.73 -9.67 9.11
C MET A 107 4.81 -8.55 8.08
N LEU A 108 5.33 -7.37 8.46
CA LEU A 108 5.57 -6.29 7.50
C LEU A 108 6.56 -6.72 6.41
N HIS A 109 7.67 -7.37 6.76
CA HIS A 109 8.67 -7.81 5.78
C HIS A 109 8.10 -8.79 4.75
N LEU A 110 7.36 -9.81 5.22
CA LEU A 110 6.73 -10.81 4.34
C LEU A 110 5.67 -10.16 3.45
N PHE A 111 4.83 -9.30 4.02
CA PHE A 111 3.84 -8.55 3.27
C PHE A 111 4.51 -7.66 2.20
N PHE A 112 5.55 -6.91 2.58
CA PHE A 112 6.28 -6.04 1.66
C PHE A 112 6.92 -6.81 0.51
N ALA A 113 7.58 -7.94 0.81
CA ALA A 113 8.15 -8.83 -0.20
C ALA A 113 7.08 -9.34 -1.18
N PHE A 114 5.91 -9.73 -0.65
CA PHE A 114 4.78 -10.20 -1.46
C PHE A 114 4.20 -9.11 -2.36
N VAL A 115 3.91 -7.92 -1.83
CA VAL A 115 3.34 -6.84 -2.67
C VAL A 115 4.35 -6.29 -3.67
N MET A 116 5.65 -6.32 -3.35
CA MET A 116 6.71 -6.02 -4.31
C MET A 116 6.82 -7.08 -5.41
N LEU A 117 6.57 -8.36 -5.12
CA LEU A 117 6.47 -9.39 -6.14
C LEU A 117 5.28 -9.13 -7.08
N VAL A 118 4.12 -8.73 -6.52
CA VAL A 118 2.95 -8.33 -7.33
C VAL A 118 3.28 -7.11 -8.19
N PHE A 119 3.96 -6.10 -7.63
CA PHE A 119 4.43 -4.93 -8.38
C PHE A 119 5.29 -5.35 -9.57
N VAL A 120 6.33 -6.16 -9.35
CA VAL A 120 7.22 -6.66 -10.41
C VAL A 120 6.45 -7.48 -11.44
N GLY A 121 5.57 -8.38 -11.00
CA GLY A 121 4.75 -9.21 -11.89
C GLY A 121 3.85 -8.37 -12.81
N VAL A 122 3.13 -7.39 -12.26
CA VAL A 122 2.22 -6.55 -13.06
C VAL A 122 3.00 -5.62 -13.99
N THR A 123 4.10 -5.02 -13.53
CA THR A 123 4.86 -4.06 -14.33
C THR A 123 5.61 -4.73 -15.48
N LEU A 124 6.26 -5.88 -15.27
CA LEU A 124 6.96 -6.62 -16.32
C LEU A 124 5.99 -7.20 -17.38
N PHE A 125 4.77 -7.58 -16.96
CA PHE A 125 3.77 -8.13 -17.85
C PHE A 125 2.64 -7.14 -18.16
N ILE A 126 2.93 -5.83 -18.12
CA ILE A 126 1.92 -4.79 -18.37
C ILE A 126 1.28 -4.94 -19.77
N ASP A 127 2.03 -5.45 -20.74
CA ASP A 127 1.55 -5.76 -22.09
C ASP A 127 0.44 -6.84 -22.12
N VAL A 128 0.42 -7.73 -21.11
CA VAL A 128 -0.64 -8.71 -20.90
C VAL A 128 -1.78 -8.09 -20.07
N PHE A 129 -1.43 -7.36 -19.02
CA PHE A 129 -2.44 -6.73 -18.15
C PHE A 129 -3.22 -5.62 -18.83
N LYS A 130 -2.68 -4.97 -19.88
CA LYS A 130 -3.41 -3.95 -20.65
C LYS A 130 -4.74 -4.46 -21.24
N PHE A 131 -4.86 -5.74 -21.57
CA PHE A 131 -6.10 -6.34 -22.10
C PHE A 131 -7.25 -6.39 -21.08
N PHE A 132 -7.00 -6.15 -19.79
CA PHE A 132 -8.06 -5.89 -18.81
C PHE A 132 -8.68 -4.50 -18.96
N ILE A 133 -8.10 -3.63 -19.83
CA ILE A 133 -8.66 -2.34 -20.24
C ILE A 133 -9.27 -2.53 -21.62
N PRO A 134 -10.62 -2.62 -21.76
CA PRO A 134 -11.27 -2.98 -23.02
C PRO A 134 -11.07 -1.95 -24.12
N ASN A 135 -10.90 -0.66 -23.75
CA ASN A 135 -10.74 0.42 -24.72
C ASN A 135 -9.26 0.74 -24.92
N GLU A 136 -8.74 0.43 -26.11
CA GLU A 136 -7.34 0.65 -26.47
C GLU A 136 -6.92 2.12 -26.39
N ALA A 137 -7.87 3.07 -26.60
CA ALA A 137 -7.58 4.50 -26.45
C ALA A 137 -7.10 4.87 -25.03
N TYR A 138 -7.35 4.03 -24.04
CA TYR A 138 -6.91 4.25 -22.66
C TYR A 138 -5.50 3.69 -22.38
N TRP A 139 -4.92 2.93 -23.30
CA TRP A 139 -3.55 2.39 -23.13
C TRP A 139 -2.47 3.46 -23.11
N ILE A 140 -2.76 4.65 -23.63
CA ILE A 140 -1.85 5.81 -23.52
C ILE A 140 -1.52 6.18 -22.05
N GLY A 141 -2.36 5.76 -21.10
CA GLY A 141 -2.14 6.00 -19.68
C GLY A 141 -1.44 4.87 -18.93
N LEU A 142 -0.98 3.81 -19.62
CA LEU A 142 -0.31 2.68 -18.96
C LEU A 142 0.98 3.08 -18.22
N ASP A 143 1.59 4.19 -18.60
CA ASP A 143 2.77 4.77 -17.94
C ASP A 143 2.53 5.18 -16.47
N VAL A 144 1.27 5.46 -16.07
CA VAL A 144 0.94 5.75 -14.67
C VAL A 144 0.73 4.51 -13.82
N VAL A 145 0.53 3.33 -14.41
CA VAL A 145 0.25 2.09 -13.68
C VAL A 145 1.37 1.73 -12.70
N PRO A 146 2.67 1.75 -13.09
CA PRO A 146 3.76 1.50 -12.16
C PRO A 146 3.80 2.49 -10.98
N ILE A 147 3.47 3.76 -11.25
CA ILE A 147 3.43 4.81 -10.22
C ILE A 147 2.32 4.51 -9.20
N LEU A 148 1.12 4.17 -9.68
CA LEU A 148 -0.03 3.83 -8.83
C LEU A 148 0.16 2.52 -8.07
N LEU A 149 0.78 1.50 -8.70
CA LEU A 149 1.14 0.26 -8.02
C LEU A 149 2.11 0.54 -6.86
N LEU A 150 3.15 1.33 -7.12
CA LEU A 150 4.13 1.71 -6.09
C LEU A 150 3.48 2.54 -4.97
N ALA A 151 2.56 3.45 -5.31
CA ALA A 151 1.77 4.18 -4.33
C ALA A 151 1.01 3.21 -3.42
N ASN A 152 0.33 2.21 -3.99
CA ASN A 152 -0.39 1.21 -3.22
C ASN A 152 0.54 0.31 -2.37
N VAL A 153 1.78 0.03 -2.81
CA VAL A 153 2.78 -0.63 -1.97
C VAL A 153 3.01 0.18 -0.68
N PHE A 154 3.22 1.49 -0.79
CA PHE A 154 3.41 2.35 0.38
C PHE A 154 2.14 2.50 1.23
N LEU A 155 0.97 2.49 0.62
CA LEU A 155 -0.30 2.41 1.36
C LEU A 155 -0.37 1.14 2.21
N GLY A 156 0.03 0.00 1.65
CA GLY A 156 0.10 -1.27 2.37
C GLY A 156 1.11 -1.23 3.54
N VAL A 157 2.27 -0.60 3.33
CA VAL A 157 3.25 -0.34 4.40
C VAL A 157 2.63 0.52 5.50
N TYR A 158 1.95 1.62 5.15
CA TYR A 158 1.26 2.47 6.11
C TYR A 158 0.24 1.70 6.95
N TYR A 159 -0.58 0.83 6.33
CA TYR A 159 -1.54 0.01 7.08
C TYR A 159 -0.86 -0.98 8.03
N ASN A 160 0.26 -1.59 7.64
CA ASN A 160 1.05 -2.41 8.56
C ASN A 160 1.62 -1.61 9.72
N LEU A 161 2.18 -0.43 9.42
CA LEU A 161 2.71 0.47 10.43
C LEU A 161 1.62 0.98 11.39
N SER A 162 0.36 1.00 10.97
CA SER A 162 -0.77 1.46 11.78
C SER A 162 -1.02 0.61 13.04
N VAL A 163 -0.45 -0.58 13.13
CA VAL A 163 -0.63 -1.50 14.26
C VAL A 163 -0.24 -0.85 15.58
N TRP A 164 0.86 -0.08 15.63
CA TRP A 164 1.34 0.48 16.88
C TRP A 164 0.33 1.40 17.56
N TYR A 165 -0.32 2.32 16.84
CA TYR A 165 -1.28 3.23 17.45
C TYR A 165 -2.61 2.57 17.79
N LYS A 166 -2.94 1.44 17.14
CA LYS A 166 -4.12 0.65 17.44
C LYS A 166 -3.93 -0.16 18.74
N VAL A 167 -2.79 -0.85 18.90
CA VAL A 167 -2.51 -1.68 20.08
C VAL A 167 -2.11 -0.87 21.31
N THR A 168 -1.72 0.41 21.14
CA THR A 168 -1.38 1.32 22.25
C THR A 168 -2.49 2.34 22.58
N ASP A 169 -3.69 2.18 22.02
CA ASP A 169 -4.83 3.10 22.19
C ASP A 169 -4.54 4.56 21.78
N LYS A 170 -3.49 4.78 20.96
CA LYS A 170 -3.10 6.11 20.45
C LYS A 170 -3.67 6.40 19.07
N THR A 171 -4.94 6.05 18.85
CA THR A 171 -5.60 6.12 17.52
C THR A 171 -5.66 7.53 16.92
N ILE A 172 -5.51 8.58 17.73
CA ILE A 172 -5.44 9.98 17.28
C ILE A 172 -4.30 10.23 16.30
N TYR A 173 -3.18 9.49 16.41
CA TYR A 173 -2.06 9.61 15.46
C TYR A 173 -2.44 9.09 14.07
N GLY A 174 -3.31 8.10 13.99
CA GLY A 174 -3.89 7.66 12.71
C GLY A 174 -4.63 8.80 12.00
N SER A 175 -5.44 9.58 12.76
CA SER A 175 -6.12 10.76 12.21
C SER A 175 -5.12 11.82 11.73
N TYR A 176 -4.11 12.15 12.53
CA TYR A 176 -3.10 13.16 12.13
C TYR A 176 -2.36 12.77 10.87
N ILE A 177 -1.93 11.50 10.75
CA ILE A 177 -1.22 11.02 9.55
C ILE A 177 -2.15 11.04 8.33
N SER A 178 -3.41 10.62 8.48
CA SER A 178 -4.37 10.59 7.37
C SER A 178 -4.77 11.99 6.92
N ILE A 179 -4.98 12.94 7.84
CA ILE A 179 -5.24 14.35 7.52
C ILE A 179 -4.03 14.97 6.81
N PHE A 180 -2.82 14.71 7.30
CA PHE A 180 -1.60 15.17 6.64
C PHE A 180 -1.49 14.62 5.20
N GLY A 181 -1.82 13.34 5.00
CA GLY A 181 -1.94 12.75 3.66
C GLY A 181 -2.95 13.50 2.78
N ALA A 182 -4.14 13.82 3.31
CA ALA A 182 -5.15 14.58 2.57
C ALA A 182 -4.66 15.98 2.17
N LEU A 183 -3.93 16.65 3.04
CA LEU A 183 -3.33 17.97 2.73
C LEU A 183 -2.27 17.84 1.63
N ILE A 184 -1.43 16.81 1.67
CA ILE A 184 -0.46 16.53 0.58
C ILE A 184 -1.19 16.25 -0.73
N THR A 185 -2.23 15.40 -0.69
CA THR A 185 -3.03 15.08 -1.89
C THR A 185 -3.61 16.34 -2.51
N ILE A 186 -4.25 17.19 -1.71
CA ILE A 186 -4.81 18.47 -2.19
C ILE A 186 -3.71 19.37 -2.75
N GLY A 187 -2.66 19.63 -1.98
CA GLY A 187 -1.60 20.55 -2.35
C GLY A 187 -0.88 20.13 -3.63
N LEU A 188 -0.50 18.86 -3.73
CA LEU A 188 0.21 18.36 -4.92
C LEU A 188 -0.71 18.28 -6.14
N ASN A 189 -1.98 17.88 -5.99
CA ASN A 189 -2.90 17.89 -7.13
C ASN A 189 -3.12 19.30 -7.67
N LEU A 190 -3.25 20.32 -6.81
CA LEU A 190 -3.36 21.72 -7.24
C LEU A 190 -2.17 22.20 -8.09
N VAL A 191 -0.98 21.68 -7.81
CA VAL A 191 0.25 22.06 -8.52
C VAL A 191 0.50 21.18 -9.75
N LEU A 192 0.28 19.86 -9.63
CA LEU A 192 0.69 18.90 -10.65
C LEU A 192 -0.37 18.66 -11.73
N ILE A 193 -1.66 18.77 -11.42
CA ILE A 193 -2.72 18.55 -12.42
C ILE A 193 -2.63 19.56 -13.58
N PRO A 194 -2.46 20.87 -13.35
CA PRO A 194 -2.35 21.83 -14.46
C PRO A 194 -1.18 21.57 -15.40
N VAL A 195 -0.07 20.99 -14.87
CA VAL A 195 1.15 20.77 -15.64
C VAL A 195 1.18 19.39 -16.31
N LEU A 196 0.74 18.33 -15.58
CA LEU A 196 0.91 16.93 -15.96
C LEU A 196 -0.43 16.19 -16.23
N GLY A 197 -1.57 16.86 -16.03
CA GLY A 197 -2.87 16.23 -16.15
C GLY A 197 -3.03 15.04 -15.18
N PHE A 198 -3.59 13.94 -15.66
CA PHE A 198 -3.80 12.73 -14.85
C PHE A 198 -2.49 12.11 -14.32
N ARG A 199 -1.35 12.31 -15.00
CA ARG A 199 -0.03 11.87 -14.50
C ARG A 199 0.34 12.59 -13.21
N GLY A 200 -0.04 13.86 -13.09
CA GLY A 200 0.15 14.64 -11.87
C GLY A 200 -0.57 14.04 -10.67
N SER A 201 -1.81 13.56 -10.87
CA SER A 201 -2.56 12.87 -9.82
C SER A 201 -1.89 11.57 -9.37
N ALA A 202 -1.33 10.78 -10.29
CA ALA A 202 -0.60 9.56 -9.94
C ALA A 202 0.63 9.85 -9.06
N TRP A 203 1.40 10.88 -9.40
CA TRP A 203 2.55 11.31 -8.60
C TRP A 203 2.13 11.88 -7.23
N ALA A 204 1.04 12.65 -7.18
CA ALA A 204 0.49 13.16 -5.93
C ALA A 204 0.09 12.03 -4.98
N THR A 205 -0.54 10.98 -5.49
CA THR A 205 -0.93 9.79 -4.73
C THR A 205 0.30 9.03 -4.20
N LEU A 206 1.34 8.87 -5.03
CA LEU A 206 2.59 8.21 -4.62
C LEU A 206 3.26 8.97 -3.47
N VAL A 207 3.42 10.29 -3.61
CA VAL A 207 4.05 11.12 -2.56
C VAL A 207 3.21 11.14 -1.29
N CYS A 208 1.88 11.18 -1.41
CA CYS A 208 0.98 11.11 -0.26
C CYS A 208 1.20 9.82 0.53
N TYR A 209 1.07 8.66 -0.10
CA TYR A 209 1.16 7.37 0.59
C TYR A 209 2.57 7.08 1.11
N PHE A 210 3.60 7.48 0.37
CA PHE A 210 4.98 7.43 0.86
C PHE A 210 5.15 8.27 2.13
N SER A 211 4.67 9.51 2.13
CA SER A 211 4.77 10.41 3.28
C SER A 211 4.01 9.88 4.49
N MET A 212 2.81 9.30 4.28
CA MET A 212 2.04 8.65 5.35
C MET A 212 2.79 7.45 5.94
N ALA A 213 3.45 6.63 5.11
CA ALA A 213 4.27 5.52 5.56
C ALA A 213 5.47 6.01 6.38
N VAL A 214 6.16 7.05 5.92
CA VAL A 214 7.29 7.67 6.64
C VAL A 214 6.86 8.20 7.99
N LEU A 215 5.76 8.96 8.07
CA LEU A 215 5.25 9.47 9.35
C LEU A 215 4.78 8.34 10.27
N GLY A 216 4.11 7.32 9.72
CA GLY A 216 3.72 6.12 10.47
C GLY A 216 4.91 5.42 11.11
N TYR A 217 6.01 5.30 10.36
CA TYR A 217 7.28 4.76 10.88
C TYR A 217 7.90 5.65 11.95
N LEU A 218 8.06 6.94 11.71
CA LEU A 218 8.73 7.87 12.64
C LEU A 218 7.99 7.96 13.98
N PHE A 219 6.68 8.11 13.96
CA PHE A 219 5.88 8.11 15.19
C PHE A 219 5.88 6.73 15.85
N GLY A 220 5.80 5.66 15.06
CA GLY A 220 5.87 4.29 15.57
C GLY A 220 7.16 4.04 16.34
N GLN A 221 8.31 4.40 15.77
CA GLN A 221 9.61 4.23 16.45
C GLN A 221 9.72 5.04 17.75
N ARG A 222 9.03 6.18 17.84
CA ARG A 222 9.04 7.00 19.06
C ARG A 222 8.15 6.44 20.18
N PHE A 223 6.98 5.88 19.84
CA PHE A 223 5.97 5.50 20.84
C PHE A 223 5.89 3.99 21.12
N TYR A 224 6.25 3.18 20.14
CA TYR A 224 6.25 1.72 20.21
C TYR A 224 7.29 1.17 19.23
N PRO A 225 8.57 1.16 19.63
CA PRO A 225 9.68 0.80 18.73
C PRO A 225 9.58 -0.66 18.27
N ILE A 226 9.37 -0.83 16.97
CA ILE A 226 9.34 -2.13 16.31
C ILE A 226 10.63 -2.28 15.49
N PRO A 227 11.37 -3.41 15.62
CA PRO A 227 12.66 -3.59 14.97
C PRO A 227 12.52 -3.93 13.48
N TYR A 228 12.09 -2.98 12.67
CA TYR A 228 11.98 -3.15 11.22
C TYR A 228 13.37 -3.17 10.56
N ASN A 229 13.60 -4.13 9.67
CA ASN A 229 14.83 -4.18 8.87
C ASN A 229 14.66 -3.35 7.59
N LEU A 230 14.85 -2.03 7.71
CA LEU A 230 14.74 -1.11 6.57
C LEU A 230 15.71 -1.43 5.41
N PRO A 231 16.99 -1.79 5.64
CA PRO A 231 17.90 -2.18 4.56
C PRO A 231 17.37 -3.35 3.73
N LYS A 232 16.73 -4.33 4.36
CA LYS A 232 16.12 -5.46 3.66
C LYS A 232 14.95 -5.01 2.77
N MET A 233 14.06 -4.16 3.30
CA MET A 233 12.93 -3.59 2.55
C MET A 233 13.44 -2.71 1.39
N ALA A 234 14.43 -1.86 1.64
CA ALA A 234 15.08 -1.08 0.59
C ALA A 234 15.70 -1.97 -0.49
N GLY A 235 16.28 -3.11 -0.11
CA GLY A 235 16.80 -4.09 -1.07
C GLY A 235 15.74 -4.67 -2.00
N TYR A 236 14.52 -4.97 -1.50
CA TYR A 236 13.40 -5.40 -2.34
C TYR A 236 12.90 -4.27 -3.25
N LEU A 237 12.81 -3.04 -2.71
CA LEU A 237 12.37 -1.87 -3.47
C LEU A 237 13.35 -1.58 -4.62
N VAL A 238 14.64 -1.47 -4.32
CA VAL A 238 15.69 -1.18 -5.33
C VAL A 238 15.74 -2.26 -6.40
N LEU A 239 15.67 -3.55 -6.00
CA LEU A 239 15.64 -4.64 -6.97
C LEU A 239 14.37 -4.57 -7.83
N GLY A 240 13.19 -4.40 -7.24
CA GLY A 240 11.93 -4.33 -7.98
C GLY A 240 11.89 -3.16 -8.97
N LEU A 241 12.33 -1.98 -8.54
CA LEU A 241 12.43 -0.81 -9.42
C LEU A 241 13.52 -1.02 -10.50
N GLY A 242 14.65 -1.64 -10.16
CA GLY A 242 15.70 -1.95 -11.11
C GLY A 242 15.22 -2.91 -12.21
N LEU A 243 14.47 -3.95 -11.85
CA LEU A 243 13.88 -4.88 -12.80
C LEU A 243 12.84 -4.20 -13.71
N PHE A 244 12.00 -3.34 -13.14
CA PHE A 244 11.05 -2.53 -13.90
C PHE A 244 11.77 -1.61 -14.91
N LEU A 245 12.81 -0.88 -14.47
CA LEU A 245 13.58 0.00 -15.37
C LEU A 245 14.31 -0.79 -16.46
N LEU A 246 14.85 -1.96 -16.13
CA LEU A 246 15.48 -2.84 -17.09
C LEU A 246 14.49 -3.29 -18.17
N ASP A 247 13.28 -3.68 -17.78
CA ASP A 247 12.21 -4.03 -18.71
C ASP A 247 11.82 -2.84 -19.59
N TYR A 248 11.59 -1.69 -18.97
CA TYR A 248 11.15 -0.47 -19.64
C TYR A 248 12.12 -0.01 -20.73
N TYR A 249 13.45 -0.11 -20.49
CA TYR A 249 14.46 0.35 -21.46
C TYR A 249 14.93 -0.71 -22.44
N PHE A 250 14.90 -1.99 -22.09
CA PHE A 250 15.54 -3.05 -22.87
C PHE A 250 14.61 -4.16 -23.37
N LEU A 251 13.47 -4.39 -22.74
CA LEU A 251 12.57 -5.51 -23.03
C LEU A 251 11.18 -5.08 -23.48
N SER A 252 11.00 -3.81 -23.85
CA SER A 252 9.70 -3.22 -24.22
C SER A 252 9.08 -3.77 -25.51
N VAL A 253 9.83 -4.54 -26.31
CA VAL A 253 9.33 -5.15 -27.55
C VAL A 253 8.57 -6.43 -27.23
N GLU A 254 7.34 -6.56 -27.75
CA GLU A 254 6.53 -7.77 -27.59
C GLU A 254 7.08 -8.91 -28.45
N SER A 255 7.87 -9.80 -27.85
CA SER A 255 8.39 -11.01 -28.47
C SER A 255 8.41 -12.18 -27.48
N ALA A 256 8.30 -13.41 -28.00
CA ALA A 256 8.35 -14.62 -27.17
C ALA A 256 9.65 -14.70 -26.34
N LEU A 257 10.75 -14.25 -26.92
CA LEU A 257 12.04 -14.20 -26.25
C LEU A 257 12.03 -13.22 -25.07
N ASN A 258 11.43 -12.05 -25.23
CA ASN A 258 11.33 -11.06 -24.15
C ASN A 258 10.39 -11.54 -23.03
N TYR A 259 9.29 -12.22 -23.32
CA TYR A 259 8.47 -12.86 -22.30
C TYR A 259 9.22 -13.93 -21.51
N PHE A 260 10.10 -14.69 -22.16
CA PHE A 260 10.99 -15.61 -21.47
C PHE A 260 11.94 -14.87 -20.49
N PHE A 261 12.58 -13.79 -20.94
CA PHE A 261 13.44 -12.97 -20.08
C PHE A 261 12.65 -12.31 -18.94
N LYS A 262 11.46 -11.75 -19.18
CA LYS A 262 10.59 -11.20 -18.15
C LYS A 262 10.26 -12.26 -17.08
N SER A 263 9.95 -13.49 -17.50
CA SER A 263 9.71 -14.59 -16.56
C SER A 263 10.94 -14.92 -15.72
N LEU A 264 12.13 -14.90 -16.32
CA LEU A 264 13.39 -15.12 -15.61
C LEU A 264 13.65 -14.02 -14.56
N LEU A 265 13.35 -12.75 -14.88
CA LEU A 265 13.48 -11.64 -13.94
C LEU A 265 12.54 -11.80 -12.73
N VAL A 266 11.31 -12.27 -12.94
CA VAL A 266 10.40 -12.62 -11.83
C VAL A 266 10.97 -13.74 -10.97
N LEU A 267 11.54 -14.79 -11.59
CA LEU A 267 12.18 -15.87 -10.86
C LEU A 267 13.39 -15.39 -10.04
N VAL A 268 14.17 -14.45 -10.54
CA VAL A 268 15.27 -13.81 -9.79
C VAL A 268 14.71 -13.09 -8.55
N PHE A 269 13.60 -12.37 -8.69
CA PHE A 269 12.96 -11.71 -7.56
C PHE A 269 12.43 -12.71 -6.53
N ILE A 270 11.80 -13.80 -6.97
CA ILE A 270 11.33 -14.90 -6.10
C ILE A 270 12.51 -15.56 -5.38
N ALA A 271 13.60 -15.87 -6.10
CA ALA A 271 14.79 -16.47 -5.51
C ALA A 271 15.40 -15.56 -4.41
N ARG A 272 15.39 -14.25 -4.62
CA ARG A 272 15.80 -13.26 -3.61
C ARG A 272 14.94 -13.34 -2.35
N ILE A 273 13.60 -13.41 -2.51
CA ILE A 273 12.66 -13.54 -1.38
C ILE A 273 12.97 -14.84 -0.62
N LEU A 274 13.05 -15.98 -1.32
CA LEU A 274 13.30 -17.29 -0.72
C LEU A 274 14.64 -17.32 0.04
N TYR A 275 15.69 -16.73 -0.55
CA TYR A 275 16.99 -16.67 0.09
C TYR A 275 16.95 -15.87 1.41
N PHE A 276 16.35 -14.66 1.42
CA PHE A 276 16.37 -13.79 2.60
C PHE A 276 15.31 -14.15 3.65
N GLU A 277 14.16 -14.69 3.26
CA GLU A 277 13.09 -14.99 4.21
C GLU A 277 13.21 -16.39 4.81
N PHE A 278 13.79 -17.35 4.08
CA PHE A 278 13.83 -18.75 4.52
C PHE A 278 15.25 -19.27 4.74
N TYR A 279 16.19 -19.10 3.80
CA TYR A 279 17.52 -19.68 3.91
C TYR A 279 18.41 -18.97 4.94
N ASN A 280 18.48 -17.64 4.88
CA ASN A 280 19.36 -16.87 5.78
C ASN A 280 18.86 -16.88 7.23
N ARG A 281 17.58 -17.11 7.45
CA ARG A 281 16.98 -17.29 8.77
C ARG A 281 17.49 -18.53 9.48
N ASN A 282 17.52 -19.68 8.79
CA ASN A 282 17.97 -20.95 9.37
C ASN A 282 19.43 -20.89 9.87
N LYS A 283 20.26 -20.04 9.22
CA LYS A 283 21.66 -19.85 9.60
C LYS A 283 21.83 -19.04 10.91
N HIS A 284 20.88 -18.20 11.26
CA HIS A 284 20.91 -17.39 12.49
C HIS A 284 20.19 -18.05 13.66
N GLU A 285 19.23 -18.94 13.41
CA GLU A 285 18.50 -19.68 14.45
C GLU A 285 19.23 -20.97 14.87
N HIS A 286 20.13 -21.51 14.05
CA HIS A 286 21.03 -22.62 14.37
C HIS A 286 22.48 -22.20 14.11
N PRO A 287 23.16 -21.50 15.04
CA PRO A 287 24.60 -21.41 14.98
C PRO A 287 25.13 -22.85 15.10
N SER A 288 25.85 -23.30 14.05
CA SER A 288 26.41 -24.64 13.97
C SER A 288 27.10 -25.01 15.25
N THR A 289 26.59 -26.03 15.96
CA THR A 289 27.27 -26.79 17.01
C THR A 289 28.42 -27.62 16.40
N ASN A 290 29.31 -26.99 15.66
CA ASN A 290 30.52 -27.59 15.14
C ASN A 290 31.69 -26.71 15.50
N SER A 291 32.06 -26.78 16.81
CA SER A 291 33.39 -26.46 17.32
C SER A 291 33.70 -27.44 18.44
N GLN A 292 34.03 -28.64 18.07
CA GLN A 292 34.91 -29.52 18.85
C GLN A 292 36.14 -29.78 18.05
#